data_ef1558774796657cc981b20451835441
#
_entry.id   ef1558774796657cc981b20451835441
#
_cell.length_a   1.000
_cell.length_b   1.000
_cell.length_c   1.000
_cell.angle_alpha   90.00
_cell.angle_beta   90.00
_cell.angle_gamma   90.00
#
_symmetry.space_group_name_H-M   'P 1'
#
loop_
_entity.id
_entity.type
_entity.pdbx_description
1 polymer ?
#
loop_
_entity_poly.entity_id
_entity_poly.type
_entity_poly.pdbx_seq_one_letter_code
_entity_poly.pdbx_strand_id
1 'polypeptide(L)'
;ALVGMPINVLSTATIGRILEGGNSVCQAAGIPIAGGHTIDSVEAIYGLVALGLVHPKRVKRNADAKVGDRLVLGKPLGVGVLSAALKKEQLSAQGYAQMIATTTKLNTPGPDLAALPGVHALTDVTGFALAGHALEIARGANATVAIEWSRVPLIAGVRELAAQGFVTGASGRNWAGYGRDVALPDGFAAEDKALLTDPQTSGGLLVSCDAASVGAVMAVFKRHGFDAATDIGEVMAHHGGPRLAVR
;
A
#
# COMPACT_ATOMS: atom_id res chain seq x y z
N ALA A 1 17.86 11.18 -4.86
CA ALA A 1 18.19 9.75 -4.73
C ALA A 1 19.22 9.51 -3.63
N LEU A 2 19.04 8.47 -2.83
CA LEU A 2 20.03 7.93 -1.92
C LEU A 2 20.51 6.58 -2.48
N VAL A 3 21.85 6.42 -2.59
CA VAL A 3 22.47 5.23 -3.18
C VAL A 3 23.53 4.72 -2.21
N GLY A 4 23.25 3.63 -1.51
CA GLY A 4 24.21 2.88 -0.68
C GLY A 4 24.49 1.55 -1.36
N MET A 5 25.73 1.30 -1.81
CA MET A 5 26.03 0.10 -2.58
C MET A 5 27.30 -0.60 -2.06
N PRO A 6 27.26 -1.95 -1.92
CA PRO A 6 28.44 -2.73 -1.60
C PRO A 6 29.30 -2.91 -2.86
N ILE A 7 30.15 -1.93 -3.15
CA ILE A 7 30.95 -1.87 -4.40
C ILE A 7 31.96 -3.04 -4.55
N ASN A 8 32.28 -3.71 -3.44
CA ASN A 8 33.11 -4.91 -3.45
C ASN A 8 32.33 -6.20 -3.81
N VAL A 9 30.98 -6.14 -3.83
CA VAL A 9 30.09 -7.29 -4.08
C VAL A 9 29.30 -7.11 -5.37
N LEU A 10 28.77 -5.89 -5.61
CA LEU A 10 27.99 -5.58 -6.78
C LEU A 10 28.86 -4.91 -7.85
N SER A 11 28.74 -5.39 -9.10
CA SER A 11 29.39 -4.76 -10.23
C SER A 11 28.79 -3.37 -10.53
N THR A 12 29.59 -2.47 -11.07
CA THR A 12 29.12 -1.15 -11.54
C THR A 12 28.00 -1.26 -12.57
N ALA A 13 28.02 -2.32 -13.40
CA ALA A 13 26.94 -2.59 -14.36
C ALA A 13 25.62 -2.91 -13.65
N THR A 14 25.65 -3.70 -12.57
CA THR A 14 24.45 -3.99 -11.76
C THR A 14 23.93 -2.73 -11.07
N ILE A 15 24.83 -1.93 -10.49
CA ILE A 15 24.49 -0.64 -9.86
C ILE A 15 23.87 0.30 -10.90
N GLY A 16 24.45 0.39 -12.10
CA GLY A 16 23.90 1.18 -13.21
C GLY A 16 22.45 0.79 -13.54
N ARG A 17 22.15 -0.50 -13.63
CA ARG A 17 20.79 -0.99 -13.89
C ARG A 17 19.79 -0.62 -12.78
N ILE A 18 20.22 -0.61 -11.51
CA ILE A 18 19.38 -0.16 -10.39
C ILE A 18 19.02 1.33 -10.57
N LEU A 19 20.02 2.16 -10.91
CA LEU A 19 19.82 3.58 -11.14
C LEU A 19 18.93 3.86 -12.36
N GLU A 20 19.11 3.09 -13.45
CA GLU A 20 18.25 3.15 -14.64
C GLU A 20 16.79 2.83 -14.29
N GLY A 21 16.56 1.81 -13.45
CA GLY A 21 15.22 1.48 -12.95
C GLY A 21 14.55 2.65 -12.24
N GLY A 22 15.26 3.30 -11.30
CA GLY A 22 14.74 4.48 -10.62
C GLY A 22 14.50 5.66 -11.55
N ASN A 23 15.44 5.91 -12.48
CA ASN A 23 15.29 6.98 -13.46
C ASN A 23 14.08 6.76 -14.38
N SER A 24 13.84 5.51 -14.82
CA SER A 24 12.69 5.19 -15.68
C SER A 24 11.35 5.50 -15.02
N VAL A 25 11.23 5.23 -13.71
CA VAL A 25 10.04 5.55 -12.93
C VAL A 25 9.87 7.07 -12.76
N CYS A 26 10.97 7.82 -12.52
CA CYS A 26 10.93 9.27 -12.45
C CYS A 26 10.51 9.89 -13.79
N GLN A 27 11.04 9.37 -14.91
CA GLN A 27 10.63 9.81 -16.26
C GLN A 27 9.14 9.54 -16.50
N ALA A 28 8.64 8.35 -16.14
CA ALA A 28 7.22 8.02 -16.26
C ALA A 28 6.33 8.92 -15.39
N ALA A 29 6.84 9.39 -14.25
CA ALA A 29 6.17 10.36 -13.38
C ALA A 29 6.29 11.81 -13.87
N GLY A 30 7.08 12.09 -14.92
CA GLY A 30 7.32 13.44 -15.43
C GLY A 30 8.17 14.31 -14.52
N ILE A 31 9.01 13.71 -13.66
CA ILE A 31 9.87 14.41 -12.71
C ILE A 31 11.35 14.03 -12.91
N PRO A 32 12.30 14.98 -12.79
CA PRO A 32 13.73 14.68 -12.86
C PRO A 32 14.25 14.15 -11.51
N ILE A 33 15.33 13.36 -11.55
CA ILE A 33 16.20 13.18 -10.38
C ILE A 33 17.08 14.45 -10.30
N ALA A 34 16.81 15.30 -9.33
CA ALA A 34 17.47 16.62 -9.21
C ALA A 34 18.76 16.60 -8.39
N GLY A 35 19.07 15.49 -7.73
CA GLY A 35 20.27 15.32 -6.92
C GLY A 35 20.17 14.15 -5.96
N GLY A 36 21.15 14.04 -5.10
CA GLY A 36 21.19 12.98 -4.11
C GLY A 36 22.59 12.75 -3.54
N HIS A 37 22.78 11.59 -2.93
CA HIS A 37 24.05 11.21 -2.32
C HIS A 37 24.35 9.73 -2.55
N THR A 38 25.61 9.40 -2.69
CA THR A 38 26.11 8.03 -2.83
C THR A 38 27.08 7.74 -1.71
N ILE A 39 26.91 6.59 -1.06
CA ILE A 39 27.80 6.10 -0.01
C ILE A 39 28.18 4.64 -0.25
N ASP A 40 29.31 4.23 0.27
CA ASP A 40 29.65 2.83 0.39
C ASP A 40 28.81 2.19 1.53
N SER A 41 28.32 0.97 1.31
CA SER A 41 27.42 0.29 2.26
C SER A 41 27.65 -1.22 2.20
N VAL A 42 27.46 -1.92 3.32
CA VAL A 42 27.55 -3.39 3.38
C VAL A 42 26.37 -4.08 2.69
N GLU A 43 25.24 -3.39 2.58
CA GLU A 43 24.02 -3.86 1.89
C GLU A 43 23.60 -2.86 0.83
N ALA A 44 22.96 -3.36 -0.25
CA ALA A 44 22.41 -2.50 -1.27
C ALA A 44 21.19 -1.73 -0.73
N ILE A 45 21.30 -0.41 -0.70
CA ILE A 45 20.22 0.52 -0.31
C ILE A 45 20.03 1.49 -1.47
N TYR A 46 18.81 1.53 -2.01
CA TYR A 46 18.42 2.50 -3.02
C TYR A 46 17.07 3.10 -2.64
N GLY A 47 16.98 4.42 -2.64
CA GLY A 47 15.76 5.13 -2.30
C GLY A 47 15.61 6.44 -3.06
N LEU A 48 14.36 6.84 -3.25
CA LEU A 48 13.99 8.12 -3.84
C LEU A 48 13.19 8.93 -2.82
N VAL A 49 13.53 10.22 -2.69
CA VAL A 49 12.73 11.19 -1.95
C VAL A 49 11.98 12.05 -2.96
N ALA A 50 10.65 11.94 -2.98
CA ALA A 50 9.81 12.75 -3.84
C ALA A 50 9.42 14.05 -3.13
N LEU A 51 9.71 15.19 -3.77
CA LEU A 51 9.29 16.52 -3.31
C LEU A 51 8.17 17.01 -4.22
N GLY A 52 7.14 17.59 -3.62
CA GLY A 52 6.02 18.16 -4.35
C GLY A 52 5.49 19.42 -3.68
N LEU A 53 4.73 20.19 -4.45
CA LEU A 53 4.04 21.40 -3.96
C LEU A 53 2.54 21.15 -3.96
N VAL A 54 1.88 21.48 -2.87
CA VAL A 54 0.43 21.42 -2.73
C VAL A 54 -0.09 22.68 -2.07
N HIS A 55 -1.23 23.18 -2.54
CA HIS A 55 -1.89 24.30 -1.87
C HIS A 55 -2.41 23.83 -0.50
N PRO A 56 -2.16 24.57 0.63
CA PRO A 56 -2.49 24.10 1.98
C PRO A 56 -3.96 23.69 2.16
N LYS A 57 -4.89 24.33 1.44
CA LYS A 57 -6.33 23.98 1.47
C LYS A 57 -6.71 22.74 0.63
N ARG A 58 -5.75 22.16 -0.10
CA ARG A 58 -5.98 20.97 -0.97
C ARG A 58 -5.26 19.72 -0.48
N VAL A 59 -4.56 19.81 0.64
CA VAL A 59 -3.94 18.64 1.27
C VAL A 59 -5.03 17.66 1.69
N LYS A 60 -4.88 16.39 1.31
CA LYS A 60 -5.74 15.29 1.75
C LYS A 60 -4.97 14.48 2.78
N ARG A 61 -5.19 14.80 4.06
CA ARG A 61 -4.53 14.09 5.16
C ARG A 61 -5.27 12.79 5.45
N ASN A 62 -4.58 11.75 5.86
CA ASN A 62 -5.19 10.50 6.32
C ASN A 62 -6.10 10.70 7.55
N ALA A 63 -5.91 11.78 8.31
CA ALA A 63 -6.70 12.12 9.49
C ALA A 63 -8.05 12.83 9.21
N ASP A 64 -8.33 13.19 7.95
CA ASP A 64 -9.49 14.02 7.62
C ASP A 64 -10.72 13.20 7.16
N ALA A 65 -10.70 11.88 7.32
CA ALA A 65 -11.85 11.01 7.03
C ALA A 65 -13.06 11.37 7.92
N LYS A 66 -14.25 11.12 7.39
CA LYS A 66 -15.50 11.46 8.07
C LYS A 66 -16.35 10.22 8.29
N VAL A 67 -17.12 10.22 9.37
CA VAL A 67 -18.14 9.19 9.60
C VAL A 67 -19.13 9.19 8.43
N GLY A 68 -19.39 8.01 7.86
CA GLY A 68 -20.20 7.81 6.68
C GLY A 68 -19.40 7.71 5.38
N ASP A 69 -18.08 7.97 5.42
CA ASP A 69 -17.22 7.76 4.25
C ASP A 69 -17.11 6.28 3.88
N ARG A 70 -16.95 6.04 2.56
CA ARG A 70 -16.56 4.76 2.00
C ARG A 70 -15.04 4.70 1.83
N LEU A 71 -14.47 3.49 1.91
CA LEU A 71 -13.04 3.26 1.70
C LEU A 71 -12.80 2.50 0.40
N VAL A 72 -12.03 3.09 -0.50
CA VAL A 72 -11.65 2.48 -1.78
C VAL A 72 -10.15 2.17 -1.79
N LEU A 73 -9.78 0.91 -2.05
CA LEU A 73 -8.41 0.46 -2.18
C LEU A 73 -8.02 0.31 -3.65
N GLY A 74 -6.92 0.96 -4.07
CA GLY A 74 -6.54 1.07 -5.48
C GLY A 74 -5.76 -0.11 -6.06
N LYS A 75 -5.02 -0.87 -5.25
CA LYS A 75 -4.25 -2.04 -5.71
C LYS A 75 -4.55 -3.26 -4.85
N PRO A 76 -4.41 -4.48 -5.40
CA PRO A 76 -4.54 -5.71 -4.62
C PRO A 76 -3.38 -5.87 -3.63
N LEU A 77 -3.63 -6.62 -2.54
CA LEU A 77 -2.64 -6.95 -1.52
C LEU A 77 -1.91 -8.26 -1.84
N GLY A 78 -0.75 -8.46 -1.20
CA GLY A 78 -0.01 -9.71 -1.23
C GLY A 78 1.45 -9.60 -1.68
N VAL A 79 1.97 -8.38 -1.89
CA VAL A 79 3.37 -8.16 -2.33
C VAL A 79 4.37 -8.73 -1.34
N GLY A 80 4.14 -8.60 -0.02
CA GLY A 80 5.02 -9.15 0.99
C GLY A 80 5.04 -10.68 0.97
N VAL A 81 3.88 -11.32 0.79
CA VAL A 81 3.76 -12.78 0.63
C VAL A 81 4.53 -13.26 -0.61
N LEU A 82 4.37 -12.59 -1.76
CA LEU A 82 5.14 -12.89 -2.97
C LEU A 82 6.65 -12.72 -2.73
N SER A 83 7.07 -11.66 -2.03
CA SER A 83 8.46 -11.44 -1.68
C SER A 83 9.01 -12.54 -0.75
N ALA A 84 8.21 -13.05 0.20
CA ALA A 84 8.60 -14.15 1.07
C ALA A 84 8.78 -15.45 0.29
N ALA A 85 7.92 -15.74 -0.68
CA ALA A 85 8.05 -16.88 -1.58
C ALA A 85 9.26 -16.73 -2.51
N LEU A 86 9.51 -15.54 -3.04
CA LEU A 86 10.69 -15.23 -3.87
C LEU A 86 12.00 -15.49 -3.10
N LYS A 87 12.08 -14.99 -1.85
CA LYS A 87 13.28 -15.18 -1.00
C LYS A 87 13.59 -16.67 -0.74
N LYS A 88 12.58 -17.53 -0.78
CA LYS A 88 12.72 -18.99 -0.63
C LYS A 88 12.82 -19.73 -1.98
N GLU A 89 12.96 -19.00 -3.08
CA GLU A 89 13.06 -19.55 -4.44
C GLU A 89 11.84 -20.42 -4.84
N GLN A 90 10.67 -20.12 -4.28
CA GLN A 90 9.42 -20.86 -4.52
C GLN A 90 8.33 -20.04 -5.20
N LEU A 91 8.67 -18.82 -5.65
CA LEU A 91 7.75 -17.99 -6.40
C LEU A 91 7.73 -18.41 -7.87
N SER A 92 6.53 -18.67 -8.41
CA SER A 92 6.36 -18.98 -9.83
C SER A 92 6.74 -17.79 -10.71
N ALA A 93 7.07 -18.05 -11.98
CA ALA A 93 7.33 -16.98 -12.95
C ALA A 93 6.14 -16.03 -13.10
N GLN A 94 4.91 -16.54 -13.03
CA GLN A 94 3.69 -15.73 -13.05
C GLN A 94 3.59 -14.85 -11.81
N GLY A 95 3.84 -15.39 -10.61
CA GLY A 95 3.85 -14.62 -9.35
C GLY A 95 4.90 -13.53 -9.36
N TYR A 96 6.09 -13.81 -9.91
CA TYR A 96 7.14 -12.82 -10.09
C TYR A 96 6.71 -11.68 -11.02
N ALA A 97 6.11 -12.00 -12.16
CA ALA A 97 5.60 -11.00 -13.10
C ALA A 97 4.51 -10.13 -12.46
N GLN A 98 3.59 -10.71 -11.70
CA GLN A 98 2.54 -9.99 -10.97
C GLN A 98 3.14 -9.07 -9.89
N MET A 99 4.13 -9.55 -9.13
CA MET A 99 4.84 -8.76 -8.13
C MET A 99 5.49 -7.52 -8.78
N ILE A 100 6.25 -7.70 -9.85
CA ILE A 100 6.90 -6.60 -10.57
C ILE A 100 5.86 -5.62 -11.13
N ALA A 101 4.82 -6.11 -11.81
CA ALA A 101 3.76 -5.27 -12.35
C ALA A 101 3.08 -4.42 -11.27
N THR A 102 2.83 -4.98 -10.08
CA THR A 102 2.19 -4.27 -8.96
C THR A 102 3.13 -3.25 -8.35
N THR A 103 4.40 -3.61 -8.10
CA THR A 103 5.36 -2.73 -7.42
C THR A 103 5.89 -1.59 -8.28
N THR A 104 5.95 -1.78 -9.60
CA THR A 104 6.39 -0.74 -10.54
C THR A 104 5.25 0.17 -11.02
N LYS A 105 4.00 -0.17 -10.72
CA LYS A 105 2.85 0.66 -11.10
C LYS A 105 2.78 1.91 -10.23
N LEU A 106 2.98 3.09 -10.84
CA LEU A 106 2.87 4.39 -10.18
C LEU A 106 1.43 4.67 -9.73
N ASN A 107 1.26 5.28 -8.56
CA ASN A 107 -0.04 5.72 -8.04
C ASN A 107 -0.51 7.04 -8.71
N THR A 108 -0.53 7.05 -10.03
CA THR A 108 -0.92 8.20 -10.87
C THR A 108 -2.34 8.75 -10.61
N PRO A 109 -3.30 8.00 -10.05
CA PRO A 109 -4.61 8.56 -9.69
C PRO A 109 -4.58 9.63 -8.60
N GLY A 110 -3.52 9.69 -7.78
CA GLY A 110 -3.45 10.53 -6.58
C GLY A 110 -3.87 11.99 -6.79
N PRO A 111 -3.29 12.74 -7.74
CA PRO A 111 -3.66 14.14 -7.98
C PRO A 111 -5.14 14.33 -8.37
N ASP A 112 -5.67 13.46 -9.24
CA ASP A 112 -7.06 13.52 -9.69
C ASP A 112 -8.04 13.18 -8.56
N LEU A 113 -7.70 12.17 -7.74
CA LEU A 113 -8.47 11.82 -6.54
C LEU A 113 -8.48 12.96 -5.53
N ALA A 114 -7.31 13.57 -5.28
CA ALA A 114 -7.21 14.70 -4.36
C ALA A 114 -8.00 15.93 -4.83
N ALA A 115 -8.26 16.07 -6.12
CA ALA A 115 -9.06 17.16 -6.68
C ALA A 115 -10.58 16.96 -6.48
N LEU A 116 -11.04 15.74 -6.19
CA LEU A 116 -12.47 15.47 -5.97
C LEU A 116 -12.92 16.04 -4.61
N PRO A 117 -13.97 16.90 -4.59
CA PRO A 117 -14.44 17.50 -3.33
C PRO A 117 -14.89 16.51 -2.28
N GLY A 118 -15.49 15.39 -2.71
CA GLY A 118 -15.98 14.33 -1.83
C GLY A 118 -14.90 13.36 -1.33
N VAL A 119 -13.65 13.48 -1.78
CA VAL A 119 -12.52 12.77 -1.18
C VAL A 119 -12.05 13.54 0.05
N HIS A 120 -12.11 12.93 1.21
CA HIS A 120 -11.75 13.56 2.48
C HIS A 120 -10.35 13.20 2.95
N ALA A 121 -9.98 11.93 2.86
CA ALA A 121 -8.66 11.45 3.26
C ALA A 121 -8.04 10.54 2.20
N LEU A 122 -6.72 10.53 2.14
CA LEU A 122 -5.96 9.73 1.17
C LEU A 122 -4.60 9.38 1.76
N THR A 123 -4.26 8.09 1.69
CA THR A 123 -2.92 7.58 2.03
C THR A 123 -2.56 6.44 1.07
N ASP A 124 -1.29 6.03 1.05
CA ASP A 124 -0.88 4.78 0.41
C ASP A 124 -0.78 3.66 1.45
N VAL A 125 -0.95 2.42 1.00
CA VAL A 125 -0.82 1.22 1.85
C VAL A 125 0.58 0.66 1.66
N THR A 126 1.41 0.70 2.71
CA THR A 126 2.82 0.31 2.64
C THR A 126 3.23 -0.63 3.79
N GLY A 127 4.28 -0.33 4.52
CA GLY A 127 4.92 -1.22 5.49
C GLY A 127 4.04 -1.66 6.65
N PHE A 128 3.11 -0.80 7.09
CA PHE A 128 2.14 -1.14 8.14
C PHE A 128 0.93 -1.93 7.65
N ALA A 129 0.89 -2.30 6.38
CA ALA A 129 -0.16 -3.06 5.74
C ALA A 129 -1.54 -2.36 5.72
N LEU A 130 -2.55 -3.00 5.16
CA LEU A 130 -3.89 -2.44 5.11
C LEU A 130 -4.42 -2.12 6.52
N ALA A 131 -4.24 -3.03 7.49
CA ALA A 131 -4.73 -2.82 8.84
C ALA A 131 -4.10 -1.60 9.52
N GLY A 132 -2.78 -1.41 9.40
CA GLY A 132 -2.10 -0.28 10.01
C GLY A 132 -2.53 1.06 9.42
N HIS A 133 -2.60 1.17 8.09
CA HIS A 133 -3.02 2.41 7.43
C HIS A 133 -4.52 2.71 7.62
N ALA A 134 -5.38 1.68 7.69
CA ALA A 134 -6.79 1.86 8.09
C ALA A 134 -6.91 2.35 9.55
N LEU A 135 -6.06 1.86 10.45
CA LEU A 135 -5.99 2.34 11.84
C LEU A 135 -5.48 3.79 11.94
N GLU A 136 -4.55 4.21 11.07
CA GLU A 136 -4.12 5.62 11.01
C GLU A 136 -5.30 6.53 10.65
N ILE A 137 -6.10 6.15 9.64
CA ILE A 137 -7.32 6.86 9.27
C ILE A 137 -8.30 6.90 10.47
N ALA A 138 -8.57 5.75 11.07
CA ALA A 138 -9.52 5.63 12.18
C ALA A 138 -9.11 6.49 13.39
N ARG A 139 -7.83 6.46 13.76
CA ARG A 139 -7.29 7.23 14.88
C ARG A 139 -7.27 8.73 14.59
N GLY A 140 -6.83 9.11 13.39
CA GLY A 140 -6.78 10.50 12.96
C GLY A 140 -8.15 11.16 12.92
N ALA A 141 -9.15 10.44 12.43
CA ALA A 141 -10.54 10.89 12.34
C ALA A 141 -11.34 10.71 13.65
N ASN A 142 -10.73 10.14 14.70
CA ASN A 142 -11.43 9.70 15.92
C ASN A 142 -12.65 8.82 15.63
N ALA A 143 -12.53 7.90 14.68
CA ALA A 143 -13.58 7.03 14.16
C ALA A 143 -13.24 5.54 14.33
N THR A 144 -14.10 4.68 13.83
CA THR A 144 -13.87 3.25 13.60
C THR A 144 -13.93 2.99 12.10
N VAL A 145 -12.96 2.25 11.58
CA VAL A 145 -12.99 1.76 10.20
C VAL A 145 -13.52 0.33 10.20
N ALA A 146 -14.47 0.04 9.32
CA ALA A 146 -14.95 -1.32 9.06
C ALA A 146 -14.51 -1.76 7.67
N ILE A 147 -13.84 -2.92 7.58
CA ILE A 147 -13.39 -3.53 6.32
C ILE A 147 -14.19 -4.80 6.06
N GLU A 148 -14.83 -4.86 4.90
CA GLU A 148 -15.47 -6.06 4.36
C GLU A 148 -14.39 -6.93 3.70
N TRP A 149 -13.86 -7.92 4.42
CA TRP A 149 -12.69 -8.69 3.97
C TRP A 149 -12.91 -9.39 2.64
N SER A 150 -14.11 -9.89 2.41
CA SER A 150 -14.48 -10.55 1.14
C SER A 150 -14.37 -9.63 -0.09
N ARG A 151 -14.32 -8.33 0.11
CA ARG A 151 -14.20 -7.31 -0.97
C ARG A 151 -12.76 -6.83 -1.17
N VAL A 152 -11.84 -7.19 -0.28
CA VAL A 152 -10.44 -6.76 -0.39
C VAL A 152 -9.78 -7.47 -1.57
N PRO A 153 -9.26 -6.72 -2.56
CA PRO A 153 -8.62 -7.34 -3.72
C PRO A 153 -7.27 -7.95 -3.32
N LEU A 154 -7.04 -9.18 -3.74
CA LEU A 154 -5.80 -9.90 -3.52
C LEU A 154 -5.14 -10.24 -4.85
N ILE A 155 -3.81 -10.25 -4.90
CA ILE A 155 -3.06 -10.78 -6.04
C ILE A 155 -3.36 -12.28 -6.15
N ALA A 156 -3.53 -12.78 -7.36
CA ALA A 156 -3.87 -14.19 -7.56
C ALA A 156 -2.79 -15.12 -6.96
N GLY A 157 -3.23 -16.14 -6.22
CA GLY A 157 -2.37 -17.15 -5.59
C GLY A 157 -1.73 -16.76 -4.26
N VAL A 158 -1.92 -15.51 -3.77
CA VAL A 158 -1.26 -15.09 -2.52
C VAL A 158 -1.89 -15.71 -1.27
N ARG A 159 -3.19 -16.03 -1.30
CA ARG A 159 -3.85 -16.69 -0.17
C ARG A 159 -3.31 -18.11 0.02
N GLU A 160 -3.13 -18.84 -1.06
CA GLU A 160 -2.54 -20.17 -1.07
C GLU A 160 -1.08 -20.15 -0.61
N LEU A 161 -0.29 -19.16 -1.04
CA LEU A 161 1.07 -18.96 -0.57
C LEU A 161 1.11 -18.63 0.93
N ALA A 162 0.23 -17.76 1.41
CA ALA A 162 0.14 -17.44 2.83
C ALA A 162 -0.26 -18.66 3.67
N ALA A 163 -1.20 -19.49 3.21
CA ALA A 163 -1.58 -20.75 3.85
C ALA A 163 -0.43 -21.77 3.90
N GLN A 164 0.50 -21.72 2.93
CA GLN A 164 1.73 -22.52 2.93
C GLN A 164 2.82 -21.94 3.83
N GLY A 165 2.56 -20.83 4.53
CA GLY A 165 3.49 -20.20 5.45
C GLY A 165 4.49 -19.23 4.81
N PHE A 166 4.25 -18.76 3.58
CA PHE A 166 5.02 -17.67 2.99
C PHE A 166 4.52 -16.34 3.55
N VAL A 167 4.95 -16.02 4.76
CA VAL A 167 4.59 -14.79 5.48
C VAL A 167 5.85 -14.04 5.88
N THR A 168 5.82 -12.71 5.79
CA THR A 168 6.96 -11.89 6.21
C THR A 168 7.03 -11.76 7.73
N GLY A 169 8.23 -11.65 8.29
CA GLY A 169 8.39 -11.32 9.71
C GLY A 169 7.80 -9.94 10.08
N ALA A 170 7.65 -9.05 9.10
CA ALA A 170 7.02 -7.75 9.29
C ALA A 170 5.50 -7.89 9.56
N SER A 171 4.81 -8.84 8.93
CA SER A 171 3.38 -9.12 9.22
C SER A 171 3.17 -9.48 10.69
N GLY A 172 4.01 -10.37 11.26
CA GLY A 172 3.95 -10.71 12.69
C GLY A 172 4.22 -9.52 13.60
N ARG A 173 5.22 -8.67 13.28
CA ARG A 173 5.50 -7.45 14.05
C ARG A 173 4.36 -6.43 13.95
N ASN A 174 3.76 -6.27 12.79
CA ASN A 174 2.59 -5.43 12.57
C ASN A 174 1.44 -5.85 13.50
N TRP A 175 1.10 -7.15 13.50
CA TRP A 175 0.07 -7.67 14.38
C TRP A 175 0.40 -7.45 15.87
N ALA A 176 1.63 -7.73 16.28
CA ALA A 176 2.07 -7.50 17.67
C ALA A 176 1.97 -6.02 18.08
N GLY A 177 2.21 -5.10 17.13
CA GLY A 177 2.20 -3.66 17.39
C GLY A 177 0.80 -3.05 17.52
N TYR A 178 -0.16 -3.48 16.72
CA TYR A 178 -1.49 -2.85 16.67
C TYR A 178 -2.68 -3.82 16.71
N GLY A 179 -2.48 -5.13 16.76
CA GLY A 179 -3.57 -6.12 16.71
C GLY A 179 -4.61 -5.98 17.82
N ARG A 180 -4.26 -5.40 18.99
CA ARG A 180 -5.21 -5.08 20.06
C ARG A 180 -6.29 -4.08 19.66
N ASP A 181 -6.04 -3.26 18.65
CA ASP A 181 -6.95 -2.26 18.11
C ASP A 181 -7.75 -2.80 16.90
N VAL A 182 -7.64 -4.11 16.59
CA VAL A 182 -8.30 -4.79 15.49
C VAL A 182 -9.25 -5.84 16.02
N ALA A 183 -10.53 -5.73 15.67
CA ALA A 183 -11.53 -6.77 15.88
C ALA A 183 -11.62 -7.65 14.63
N LEU A 184 -11.40 -8.94 14.80
CA LEU A 184 -11.54 -9.95 13.74
C LEU A 184 -12.82 -10.76 14.02
N PRO A 185 -13.53 -11.25 12.98
CA PRO A 185 -14.64 -12.17 13.16
C PRO A 185 -14.15 -13.52 13.70
N ASP A 186 -15.02 -14.26 14.36
CA ASP A 186 -14.73 -15.61 14.82
C ASP A 186 -14.34 -16.51 13.64
N GLY A 187 -13.27 -17.28 13.81
CA GLY A 187 -12.77 -18.16 12.77
C GLY A 187 -12.06 -17.47 11.61
N PHE A 188 -11.67 -16.19 11.74
CA PHE A 188 -10.88 -15.50 10.71
C PHE A 188 -9.59 -16.25 10.44
N ALA A 189 -9.38 -16.66 9.18
CA ALA A 189 -8.30 -17.56 8.81
C ALA A 189 -6.91 -16.94 9.06
N ALA A 190 -5.94 -17.77 9.41
CA ALA A 190 -4.58 -17.32 9.72
C ALA A 190 -3.90 -16.67 8.50
N GLU A 191 -4.11 -17.22 7.31
CA GLU A 191 -3.64 -16.66 6.04
C GLU A 191 -4.28 -15.32 5.71
N ASP A 192 -5.56 -15.13 6.01
CA ASP A 192 -6.26 -13.85 5.81
C ASP A 192 -5.74 -12.79 6.80
N LYS A 193 -5.49 -13.18 8.05
CA LYS A 193 -4.81 -12.30 9.01
C LYS A 193 -3.40 -11.93 8.56
N ALA A 194 -2.66 -12.89 8.00
CA ALA A 194 -1.33 -12.62 7.46
C ALA A 194 -1.39 -11.63 6.30
N LEU A 195 -2.38 -11.73 5.40
CA LEU A 195 -2.59 -10.82 4.27
C LEU A 195 -3.08 -9.43 4.73
N LEU A 196 -3.95 -9.36 5.74
CA LEU A 196 -4.41 -8.10 6.33
C LEU A 196 -3.26 -7.28 6.92
N THR A 197 -2.22 -7.97 7.43
CA THR A 197 -1.02 -7.38 8.04
C THR A 197 0.23 -7.46 7.14
N ASP A 198 0.06 -7.87 5.87
CA ASP A 198 1.15 -8.04 4.91
C ASP A 198 1.71 -6.69 4.44
N PRO A 199 3.00 -6.39 4.68
CA PRO A 199 3.60 -5.15 4.21
C PRO A 199 3.57 -5.08 2.69
N GLN A 200 3.20 -3.92 2.16
CA GLN A 200 3.16 -3.67 0.73
C GLN A 200 4.34 -2.80 0.29
N THR A 201 4.98 -3.17 -0.79
CA THR A 201 5.93 -2.32 -1.51
C THR A 201 5.19 -1.63 -2.64
N SER A 202 5.23 -0.30 -2.67
CA SER A 202 4.48 0.49 -3.66
C SER A 202 2.99 0.10 -3.71
N GLY A 203 2.37 -0.05 -2.56
CA GLY A 203 0.97 -0.46 -2.46
C GLY A 203 0.00 0.58 -3.01
N GLY A 204 -1.29 0.23 -3.02
CA GLY A 204 -2.34 1.07 -3.58
C GLY A 204 -2.69 2.26 -2.68
N LEU A 205 -3.30 3.26 -3.27
CA LEU A 205 -3.94 4.33 -2.52
C LEU A 205 -5.17 3.79 -1.79
N LEU A 206 -5.32 4.18 -0.52
CA LEU A 206 -6.52 3.99 0.28
C LEU A 206 -7.21 5.34 0.40
N VAL A 207 -8.41 5.42 -0.16
CA VAL A 207 -9.18 6.66 -0.32
C VAL A 207 -10.41 6.60 0.57
N SER A 208 -10.61 7.62 1.41
CA SER A 208 -11.85 7.85 2.15
C SER A 208 -12.64 8.95 1.44
N CYS A 209 -13.86 8.64 1.04
CA CYS A 209 -14.73 9.58 0.34
C CYS A 209 -16.20 9.43 0.78
N ASP A 210 -16.99 10.47 0.59
CA ASP A 210 -18.44 10.36 0.80
C ASP A 210 -19.05 9.28 -0.11
N ALA A 211 -20.16 8.69 0.33
CA ALA A 211 -20.80 7.58 -0.40
C ALA A 211 -21.25 7.97 -1.82
N ALA A 212 -21.63 9.23 -2.05
CA ALA A 212 -22.05 9.73 -3.35
C ALA A 212 -20.87 9.85 -4.33
N SER A 213 -19.65 10.01 -3.83
CA SER A 213 -18.41 10.18 -4.62
C SER A 213 -17.74 8.86 -5.02
N VAL A 214 -18.16 7.71 -4.50
CA VAL A 214 -17.55 6.40 -4.82
C VAL A 214 -17.49 6.17 -6.33
N GLY A 215 -18.57 6.45 -7.06
CA GLY A 215 -18.59 6.30 -8.51
C GLY A 215 -17.54 7.15 -9.22
N ALA A 216 -17.32 8.39 -8.78
CA ALA A 216 -16.32 9.29 -9.34
C ALA A 216 -14.89 8.80 -8.99
N VAL A 217 -14.65 8.34 -7.75
CA VAL A 217 -13.38 7.75 -7.31
C VAL A 217 -13.04 6.52 -8.16
N MET A 218 -13.99 5.60 -8.34
CA MET A 218 -13.81 4.40 -9.17
C MET A 218 -13.54 4.74 -10.64
N ALA A 219 -14.20 5.77 -11.18
CA ALA A 219 -13.96 6.26 -12.54
C ALA A 219 -12.52 6.82 -12.70
N VAL A 220 -11.99 7.52 -11.69
CA VAL A 220 -10.60 7.97 -11.69
C VAL A 220 -9.65 6.77 -11.70
N PHE A 221 -9.81 5.80 -10.82
CA PHE A 221 -8.98 4.59 -10.80
C PHE A 221 -9.01 3.87 -12.15
N LYS A 222 -10.20 3.65 -12.72
CA LYS A 222 -10.36 3.00 -14.02
C LYS A 222 -9.66 3.75 -15.15
N ARG A 223 -9.77 5.08 -15.20
CA ARG A 223 -9.12 5.92 -16.21
C ARG A 223 -7.58 5.78 -16.17
N HIS A 224 -7.02 5.55 -14.99
CA HIS A 224 -5.60 5.31 -14.79
C HIS A 224 -5.20 3.82 -14.89
N GLY A 225 -6.12 2.93 -15.28
CA GLY A 225 -5.87 1.49 -15.44
C GLY A 225 -5.74 0.72 -14.12
N PHE A 226 -6.37 1.20 -13.04
CA PHE A 226 -6.41 0.50 -11.75
C PHE A 226 -7.70 -0.33 -11.66
N ASP A 227 -7.80 -1.36 -12.50
CA ASP A 227 -9.01 -2.17 -12.66
C ASP A 227 -9.35 -3.03 -11.42
N ALA A 228 -8.38 -3.27 -10.54
CA ALA A 228 -8.57 -3.97 -9.27
C ALA A 228 -9.06 -3.04 -8.14
N ALA A 229 -9.21 -1.73 -8.38
CA ALA A 229 -9.71 -0.81 -7.37
C ALA A 229 -11.10 -1.24 -6.88
N THR A 230 -11.31 -1.24 -5.56
CA THR A 230 -12.53 -1.78 -4.95
C THR A 230 -12.92 -0.97 -3.72
N ASP A 231 -14.21 -0.72 -3.56
CA ASP A 231 -14.80 -0.22 -2.31
C ASP A 231 -14.81 -1.37 -1.30
N ILE A 232 -13.97 -1.23 -0.27
CA ILE A 232 -13.67 -2.30 0.71
C ILE A 232 -14.27 -2.07 2.09
N GLY A 233 -14.94 -0.94 2.33
CA GLY A 233 -15.45 -0.68 3.68
C GLY A 233 -15.94 0.73 3.91
N GLU A 234 -16.05 1.09 5.19
CA GLU A 234 -16.65 2.36 5.61
C GLU A 234 -16.02 2.91 6.89
N VAL A 235 -16.20 4.20 7.11
CA VAL A 235 -15.83 4.92 8.33
C VAL A 235 -17.08 5.10 9.20
N MET A 236 -17.03 4.62 10.42
CA MET A 236 -18.16 4.60 11.36
C MET A 236 -17.86 5.47 12.58
N ALA A 237 -18.91 5.88 13.30
CA ALA A 237 -18.74 6.50 14.60
C ALA A 237 -18.03 5.54 15.58
N HIS A 238 -17.09 6.07 16.36
CA HIS A 238 -16.42 5.26 17.39
C HIS A 238 -17.21 5.25 18.69
N HIS A 239 -17.54 4.05 19.14
CA HIS A 239 -18.30 3.85 20.39
C HIS A 239 -17.49 3.09 21.46
N GLY A 240 -16.16 3.16 21.39
CA GLY A 240 -15.26 2.40 22.26
C GLY A 240 -14.79 1.08 21.64
N GLY A 241 -13.78 0.45 22.27
CA GLY A 241 -13.17 -0.79 21.76
C GLY A 241 -12.20 -0.59 20.58
N PRO A 242 -11.97 -1.65 19.79
CA PRO A 242 -11.06 -1.60 18.65
C PRO A 242 -11.51 -0.59 17.58
N ARG A 243 -10.54 0.10 16.99
CA ARG A 243 -10.79 1.12 15.95
C ARG A 243 -10.82 0.56 14.55
N LEU A 244 -10.44 -0.69 14.35
CA LEU A 244 -10.58 -1.40 13.09
C LEU A 244 -11.43 -2.65 13.32
N ALA A 245 -12.54 -2.77 12.61
CA ALA A 245 -13.40 -3.95 12.57
C ALA A 245 -13.26 -4.62 11.19
N VAL A 246 -12.95 -5.91 11.17
CA VAL A 246 -12.98 -6.75 9.96
C VAL A 246 -14.25 -7.59 10.00
N ARG A 247 -14.95 -7.67 8.86
CA ARG A 247 -16.22 -8.38 8.70
C ARG A 247 -16.15 -9.40 7.56
#